data_f37e631fc3e5d463f4aa36f11d1bb3ab
#
_entry.id   f37e631fc3e5d463f4aa36f11d1bb3ab
#
_cell.length_a   1.000
_cell.length_b   1.000
_cell.length_c   1.000
_cell.angle_alpha   90.00
_cell.angle_beta   90.00
_cell.angle_gamma   90.00
#
_symmetry.space_group_name_H-M   'P 1'
#
loop_
_entity.id
_entity.type
_entity.pdbx_description
1 polymer ?
#
loop_
_entity_poly.entity_id
_entity_poly.type
_entity_poly.pdbx_seq_one_letter_code
_entity_poly.pdbx_strand_id
1 'polypeptide(L)'
;LMALWVVSQYLKIKNGKDFVPRTVIFGGKAAPGYYMAKLIIQFICNIAEVVNKDPDMDGKLRVIFLPNYSVKLGEMVYPAADLSEQISTAGKEASGTGNMKFQMNGALTIGTLDGANVEIRDLVGEENFFLFGKTESEIEELWQNSYYPQNHMDEETWEAINLIKGGHFSGGDTSMFSPLVDNLIYHDPFCVMADFHSYSKVQDDVSNTWLDRQKWNTMSLKNIANSGFFSSDRSIKDYCDRIWGIK
;
A
#
# COMPACT_ATOMS: atom_id res chain seq x y z
N LEU A 1 2.72 3.36 5.60
CA LEU A 1 2.02 4.20 4.63
C LEU A 1 0.50 3.97 4.68
N MET A 2 0.00 2.80 4.24
CA MET A 2 -1.44 2.48 4.15
C MET A 2 -2.18 2.59 5.50
N ALA A 3 -1.60 2.13 6.61
CA ALA A 3 -2.23 2.25 7.93
C ALA A 3 -2.39 3.72 8.37
N LEU A 4 -1.41 4.57 8.08
CA LEU A 4 -1.49 6.01 8.34
C LEU A 4 -2.58 6.67 7.48
N TRP A 5 -2.69 6.27 6.21
CA TRP A 5 -3.77 6.73 5.34
C TRP A 5 -5.15 6.33 5.87
N VAL A 6 -5.31 5.12 6.39
CA VAL A 6 -6.58 4.70 7.04
C VAL A 6 -6.93 5.62 8.21
N VAL A 7 -5.94 6.00 9.03
CA VAL A 7 -6.16 6.95 10.14
C VAL A 7 -6.59 8.33 9.61
N SER A 8 -5.95 8.83 8.56
CA SER A 8 -6.33 10.09 7.92
C SER A 8 -7.76 10.02 7.36
N GLN A 9 -8.14 8.92 6.68
CA GLN A 9 -9.50 8.77 6.17
C GLN A 9 -10.54 8.64 7.30
N TYR A 10 -10.21 7.95 8.38
CA TYR A 10 -11.05 7.91 9.58
C TYR A 10 -11.37 9.31 10.07
N LEU A 11 -10.36 10.19 10.22
CA LEU A 11 -10.54 11.59 10.61
C LEU A 11 -11.40 12.37 9.60
N LYS A 12 -11.14 12.20 8.29
CA LYS A 12 -11.93 12.87 7.24
C LYS A 12 -13.41 12.49 7.31
N ILE A 13 -13.72 11.22 7.50
CA ILE A 13 -15.09 10.73 7.63
C ILE A 13 -15.76 11.30 8.90
N LYS A 14 -15.04 11.30 10.04
CA LYS A 14 -15.51 11.90 11.30
C LYS A 14 -15.82 13.40 11.15
N ASN A 15 -15.07 14.10 10.31
CA ASN A 15 -15.27 15.50 9.98
C ASN A 15 -16.33 15.73 8.88
N GLY A 16 -17.09 14.69 8.50
CA GLY A 16 -18.21 14.78 7.58
C GLY A 16 -17.84 14.82 6.09
N LYS A 17 -16.60 14.44 5.72
CA LYS A 17 -16.23 14.31 4.30
C LYS A 17 -16.86 13.08 3.68
N ASP A 18 -17.38 13.22 2.47
CA ASP A 18 -17.84 12.08 1.67
C ASP A 18 -16.69 11.11 1.39
N PHE A 19 -17.01 9.82 1.45
CA PHE A 19 -16.04 8.76 1.27
C PHE A 19 -16.61 7.66 0.37
N VAL A 20 -15.85 7.25 -0.64
CA VAL A 20 -16.19 6.10 -1.48
C VAL A 20 -15.96 4.82 -0.66
N PRO A 21 -17.00 3.99 -0.42
CA PRO A 21 -16.90 2.83 0.45
C PRO A 21 -15.72 1.92 0.11
N ARG A 22 -14.93 1.55 1.12
CA ARG A 22 -13.74 0.71 0.94
C ARG A 22 -13.53 -0.25 2.11
N THR A 23 -13.18 -1.49 1.78
CA THR A 23 -12.62 -2.45 2.73
C THR A 23 -11.12 -2.55 2.51
N VAL A 24 -10.35 -2.27 3.54
CA VAL A 24 -8.88 -2.34 3.54
C VAL A 24 -8.46 -3.65 4.20
N ILE A 25 -7.75 -4.48 3.45
CA ILE A 25 -7.33 -5.81 3.91
C ILE A 25 -5.81 -5.85 4.03
N PHE A 26 -5.33 -6.11 5.23
CA PHE A 26 -3.93 -6.37 5.50
C PHE A 26 -3.68 -7.85 5.68
N GLY A 27 -2.58 -8.36 5.14
CA GLY A 27 -2.15 -9.75 5.33
C GLY A 27 -0.64 -9.84 5.37
N GLY A 28 -0.10 -10.55 6.37
CA GLY A 28 1.34 -10.71 6.52
C GLY A 28 1.71 -11.36 7.84
N LYS A 29 3.00 -11.63 7.99
CA LYS A 29 3.60 -12.17 9.21
C LYS A 29 4.89 -11.41 9.51
N ALA A 30 5.14 -11.17 10.80
CA ALA A 30 6.41 -10.64 11.27
C ALA A 30 7.33 -11.77 11.77
N ALA A 31 8.62 -11.63 11.51
CA ALA A 31 9.62 -12.49 12.18
C ALA A 31 9.54 -12.32 13.70
N PRO A 32 9.75 -13.37 14.50
CA PRO A 32 9.58 -13.31 15.96
C PRO A 32 10.40 -12.23 16.66
N GLY A 33 11.61 -11.94 16.18
CA GLY A 33 12.50 -10.90 16.71
C GLY A 33 12.29 -9.50 16.11
N TYR A 34 11.43 -9.34 15.14
CA TYR A 34 11.23 -8.03 14.46
C TYR A 34 10.19 -7.21 15.21
N TYR A 35 10.65 -6.50 16.25
CA TYR A 35 9.81 -5.70 17.13
C TYR A 35 8.91 -4.71 16.38
N MET A 36 9.48 -3.88 15.48
CA MET A 36 8.73 -2.85 14.77
C MET A 36 7.63 -3.45 13.87
N ALA A 37 7.91 -4.55 13.17
CA ALA A 37 6.90 -5.21 12.34
C ALA A 37 5.75 -5.76 13.18
N LYS A 38 6.03 -6.31 14.37
CA LYS A 38 4.98 -6.77 15.30
C LYS A 38 4.16 -5.60 15.86
N LEU A 39 4.82 -4.48 16.16
CA LEU A 39 4.14 -3.27 16.61
C LEU A 39 3.22 -2.70 15.53
N ILE A 40 3.65 -2.72 14.25
CA ILE A 40 2.81 -2.32 13.11
C ILE A 40 1.58 -3.23 12.98
N ILE A 41 1.75 -4.55 13.10
CA ILE A 41 0.62 -5.49 13.07
C ILE A 41 -0.37 -5.18 14.21
N GLN A 42 0.14 -4.96 15.42
CA GLN A 42 -0.70 -4.58 16.57
C GLN A 42 -1.43 -3.26 16.29
N PHE A 43 -0.74 -2.26 15.75
CA PHE A 43 -1.34 -0.98 15.37
C PHE A 43 -2.48 -1.16 14.36
N ILE A 44 -2.29 -1.95 13.30
CA ILE A 44 -3.32 -2.25 12.30
C ILE A 44 -4.53 -2.95 12.96
N CYS A 45 -4.31 -3.91 13.85
CA CYS A 45 -5.37 -4.60 14.57
C CYS A 45 -6.17 -3.63 15.46
N ASN A 46 -5.47 -2.72 16.14
CA ASN A 46 -6.12 -1.72 16.99
C ASN A 46 -6.91 -0.69 16.16
N ILE A 47 -6.38 -0.24 15.00
CA ILE A 47 -7.13 0.57 14.05
C ILE A 47 -8.41 -0.17 13.62
N ALA A 48 -8.29 -1.45 13.24
CA ALA A 48 -9.43 -2.27 12.82
C ALA A 48 -10.50 -2.34 13.91
N GLU A 49 -10.10 -2.50 15.17
CA GLU A 49 -11.02 -2.54 16.30
C GLU A 49 -11.78 -1.22 16.49
N VAL A 50 -11.09 -0.09 16.43
CA VAL A 50 -11.69 1.24 16.59
C VAL A 50 -12.58 1.58 15.39
N VAL A 51 -12.05 1.48 14.17
CA VAL A 51 -12.76 1.84 12.93
C VAL A 51 -14.02 0.99 12.75
N ASN A 52 -13.92 -0.33 12.92
CA ASN A 52 -15.05 -1.23 12.66
C ASN A 52 -16.15 -1.17 13.73
N LYS A 53 -15.87 -0.59 14.91
CA LYS A 53 -16.88 -0.37 15.97
C LYS A 53 -17.50 1.02 15.93
N ASP A 54 -16.91 1.95 15.20
CA ASP A 54 -17.40 3.33 15.12
C ASP A 54 -18.60 3.39 14.15
N PRO A 55 -19.81 3.80 14.63
CA PRO A 55 -20.99 3.88 13.78
C PRO A 55 -20.86 4.83 12.59
N ASP A 56 -20.01 5.87 12.67
CA ASP A 56 -19.81 6.82 11.58
C ASP A 56 -19.06 6.19 10.39
N MET A 57 -18.38 5.07 10.63
CA MET A 57 -17.65 4.29 9.63
C MET A 57 -18.50 3.23 8.94
N ASP A 58 -19.70 2.94 9.46
CA ASP A 58 -20.54 1.88 8.91
C ASP A 58 -20.90 2.15 7.44
N GLY A 59 -20.74 1.10 6.62
CA GLY A 59 -20.93 1.19 5.17
C GLY A 59 -19.92 2.04 4.41
N LYS A 60 -18.92 2.64 5.08
CA LYS A 60 -17.91 3.51 4.46
C LYS A 60 -16.52 2.87 4.50
N LEU A 61 -15.94 2.74 5.68
CA LEU A 61 -14.57 2.25 5.87
C LEU A 61 -14.57 1.02 6.77
N ARG A 62 -13.97 -0.06 6.28
CA ARG A 62 -13.74 -1.29 7.04
C ARG A 62 -12.29 -1.70 6.95
N VAL A 63 -11.71 -2.14 8.06
CA VAL A 63 -10.31 -2.57 8.15
C VAL A 63 -10.25 -4.00 8.64
N ILE A 64 -9.49 -4.84 7.94
CA ILE A 64 -9.33 -6.27 8.26
C ILE A 64 -7.85 -6.61 8.27
N PHE A 65 -7.40 -7.28 9.33
CA PHE A 65 -6.11 -7.96 9.34
C PHE A 65 -6.34 -9.46 9.26
N LEU A 66 -5.78 -10.10 8.22
CA LEU A 66 -5.90 -11.55 8.02
C LEU A 66 -4.90 -12.29 8.90
N PRO A 67 -5.37 -13.07 9.88
CA PRO A 67 -4.46 -13.80 10.74
C PRO A 67 -3.78 -14.95 9.99
N ASN A 68 -2.53 -15.24 10.36
CA ASN A 68 -1.78 -16.38 9.84
C ASN A 68 -1.74 -16.46 8.30
N TYR A 69 -1.50 -15.33 7.63
CA TYR A 69 -1.41 -15.27 6.18
C TYR A 69 -0.50 -16.38 5.61
N SER A 70 -0.96 -17.05 4.57
CA SER A 70 -0.31 -18.19 3.93
C SER A 70 -0.62 -18.20 2.43
N VAL A 71 0.09 -19.04 1.66
CA VAL A 71 -0.19 -19.25 0.23
C VAL A 71 -1.66 -19.63 0.02
N LYS A 72 -2.20 -20.56 0.82
CA LYS A 72 -3.60 -21.00 0.73
C LYS A 72 -4.59 -19.85 0.98
N LEU A 73 -4.28 -18.95 1.92
CA LEU A 73 -5.13 -17.77 2.15
C LEU A 73 -4.97 -16.76 1.00
N GLY A 74 -3.75 -16.63 0.45
CA GLY A 74 -3.48 -15.81 -0.73
C GLY A 74 -4.31 -16.20 -1.95
N GLU A 75 -4.49 -17.50 -2.20
CA GLU A 75 -5.33 -18.02 -3.29
C GLU A 75 -6.79 -17.52 -3.22
N MET A 76 -7.28 -17.19 -2.03
CA MET A 76 -8.61 -16.60 -1.81
C MET A 76 -8.60 -15.08 -1.92
N VAL A 77 -7.52 -14.44 -1.49
CA VAL A 77 -7.41 -12.98 -1.42
C VAL A 77 -7.15 -12.35 -2.79
N TYR A 78 -6.26 -12.95 -3.59
CA TYR A 78 -5.90 -12.38 -4.90
C TYR A 78 -7.11 -12.17 -5.81
N PRO A 79 -8.02 -13.15 -6.01
CA PRO A 79 -9.20 -12.95 -6.85
C PRO A 79 -10.30 -12.09 -6.19
N ALA A 80 -10.22 -11.83 -4.89
CA ALA A 80 -11.19 -11.02 -4.16
C ALA A 80 -10.85 -9.53 -4.10
N ALA A 81 -9.65 -9.14 -4.53
CA ALA A 81 -9.20 -7.76 -4.45
C ALA A 81 -9.50 -6.99 -5.75
N ASP A 82 -9.97 -5.76 -5.60
CA ASP A 82 -10.14 -4.81 -6.71
C ASP A 82 -8.88 -3.95 -6.90
N LEU A 83 -8.15 -3.67 -5.82
CA LEU A 83 -6.94 -2.85 -5.80
C LEU A 83 -5.80 -3.58 -5.10
N SER A 84 -4.63 -3.51 -5.69
CA SER A 84 -3.38 -4.09 -5.18
C SER A 84 -2.46 -2.97 -4.70
N GLU A 85 -2.11 -3.00 -3.41
CA GLU A 85 -1.23 -2.02 -2.76
C GLU A 85 0.22 -2.50 -2.82
N GLN A 86 1.01 -1.91 -3.70
CA GLN A 86 2.43 -2.24 -3.93
C GLN A 86 3.29 -1.03 -3.57
N ILE A 87 3.42 -0.80 -2.27
CA ILE A 87 3.81 0.47 -1.66
C ILE A 87 5.20 0.45 -1.03
N SER A 88 6.11 -0.38 -1.53
CA SER A 88 7.53 -0.32 -1.15
C SER A 88 8.13 1.02 -1.51
N THR A 89 9.07 1.50 -0.71
CA THR A 89 9.90 2.64 -1.08
C THR A 89 10.75 2.26 -2.29
N ALA A 90 10.81 3.13 -3.30
CA ALA A 90 11.58 2.83 -4.52
C ALA A 90 13.03 2.43 -4.20
N GLY A 91 13.51 1.36 -4.86
CA GLY A 91 14.82 0.75 -4.62
C GLY A 91 14.87 -0.27 -3.47
N LYS A 92 13.73 -0.62 -2.83
CA LYS A 92 13.68 -1.55 -1.70
C LYS A 92 13.10 -2.92 -2.03
N GLU A 93 12.31 -3.05 -3.10
CA GLU A 93 11.73 -4.31 -3.55
C GLU A 93 12.44 -4.80 -4.82
N ALA A 94 13.04 -5.98 -4.77
CA ALA A 94 13.77 -6.51 -5.91
C ALA A 94 12.85 -6.88 -7.10
N SER A 95 11.67 -7.40 -6.84
CA SER A 95 10.67 -7.77 -7.85
C SER A 95 9.26 -7.74 -7.26
N GLY A 96 9.02 -8.45 -6.19
CA GLY A 96 7.69 -8.80 -5.73
C GLY A 96 7.10 -9.96 -6.55
N THR A 97 6.09 -10.60 -5.99
CA THR A 97 5.31 -11.64 -6.68
C THR A 97 3.81 -11.44 -6.50
N GLY A 98 3.40 -10.76 -5.42
CA GLY A 98 2.01 -10.43 -5.14
C GLY A 98 1.42 -9.53 -6.23
N ASN A 99 2.15 -8.53 -6.69
CA ASN A 99 1.77 -7.63 -7.76
C ASN A 99 1.33 -8.37 -9.04
N MET A 100 2.11 -9.34 -9.49
CA MET A 100 1.79 -10.17 -10.67
C MET A 100 0.52 -11.01 -10.46
N LYS A 101 0.34 -11.57 -9.26
CA LYS A 101 -0.82 -12.40 -8.91
C LYS A 101 -2.09 -11.57 -8.85
N PHE A 102 -2.05 -10.39 -8.26
CA PHE A 102 -3.15 -9.44 -8.24
C PHE A 102 -3.52 -9.00 -9.66
N GLN A 103 -2.53 -8.62 -10.48
CA GLN A 103 -2.73 -8.21 -11.87
C GLN A 103 -3.43 -9.32 -12.68
N MET A 104 -2.98 -10.55 -12.57
CA MET A 104 -3.55 -11.70 -13.27
C MET A 104 -5.03 -11.95 -12.86
N ASN A 105 -5.40 -11.57 -11.63
CA ASN A 105 -6.76 -11.68 -11.12
C ASN A 105 -7.59 -10.40 -11.30
N GLY A 106 -7.07 -9.40 -12.00
CA GLY A 106 -7.80 -8.20 -12.42
C GLY A 106 -7.78 -7.04 -11.43
N ALA A 107 -7.06 -7.15 -10.32
CA ALA A 107 -6.85 -6.02 -9.44
C ALA A 107 -5.97 -4.96 -10.12
N LEU A 108 -6.36 -3.69 -10.01
CA LEU A 108 -5.52 -2.57 -10.45
C LEU A 108 -4.42 -2.34 -9.43
N THR A 109 -3.27 -1.89 -9.89
CA THR A 109 -2.13 -1.63 -8.99
C THR A 109 -2.05 -0.14 -8.66
N ILE A 110 -1.97 0.17 -7.36
CA ILE A 110 -1.41 1.42 -6.86
C ILE A 110 -0.01 1.10 -6.32
N GLY A 111 1.01 1.80 -6.81
CA GLY A 111 2.38 1.47 -6.45
C GLY A 111 3.40 2.51 -6.84
N THR A 112 4.60 2.33 -6.32
CA THR A 112 5.81 3.06 -6.66
C THR A 112 6.50 2.43 -7.88
N LEU A 113 7.44 3.14 -8.50
CA LEU A 113 8.35 2.57 -9.51
C LEU A 113 9.43 1.72 -8.84
N ASP A 114 9.03 0.53 -8.40
CA ASP A 114 9.89 -0.40 -7.67
C ASP A 114 9.56 -1.85 -8.04
N GLY A 115 10.56 -2.71 -8.08
CA GLY A 115 10.39 -4.11 -8.45
C GLY A 115 9.62 -4.29 -9.78
N ALA A 116 8.79 -5.32 -9.87
CA ALA A 116 8.02 -5.62 -11.08
C ALA A 116 6.87 -4.64 -11.35
N ASN A 117 6.62 -3.65 -10.50
CA ASN A 117 5.66 -2.58 -10.80
C ASN A 117 6.08 -1.78 -12.03
N VAL A 118 7.39 -1.67 -12.28
CA VAL A 118 7.95 -0.99 -13.46
C VAL A 118 7.46 -1.70 -14.73
N GLU A 119 7.69 -3.01 -14.84
CA GLU A 119 7.27 -3.80 -15.98
C GLU A 119 5.76 -3.87 -16.10
N ILE A 120 5.02 -3.98 -14.98
CA ILE A 120 3.55 -3.97 -15.00
C ILE A 120 3.05 -2.68 -15.64
N ARG A 121 3.55 -1.52 -15.17
CA ARG A 121 3.15 -0.20 -15.70
C ARG A 121 3.47 -0.05 -17.18
N ASP A 122 4.65 -0.45 -17.61
CA ASP A 122 5.07 -0.40 -19.01
C ASP A 122 4.18 -1.27 -19.92
N LEU A 123 3.78 -2.45 -19.43
CA LEU A 123 2.96 -3.40 -20.18
C LEU A 123 1.50 -2.98 -20.29
N VAL A 124 0.93 -2.43 -19.23
CA VAL A 124 -0.49 -2.06 -19.21
C VAL A 124 -0.75 -0.65 -19.72
N GLY A 125 0.28 0.20 -19.77
CA GLY A 125 0.19 1.63 -20.04
C GLY A 125 -0.04 2.45 -18.78
N GLU A 126 0.55 3.65 -18.76
CA GLU A 126 0.53 4.55 -17.60
C GLU A 126 -0.87 4.86 -17.09
N GLU A 127 -1.83 4.99 -17.99
CA GLU A 127 -3.22 5.30 -17.70
C GLU A 127 -3.98 4.14 -17.01
N ASN A 128 -3.38 2.94 -16.95
CA ASN A 128 -3.97 1.75 -16.33
C ASN A 128 -3.25 1.31 -15.05
N PHE A 129 -2.44 2.21 -14.48
CA PHE A 129 -1.65 2.03 -13.26
C PHE A 129 -1.75 3.30 -12.41
N PHE A 130 -1.92 3.18 -11.12
CA PHE A 130 -1.96 4.30 -10.19
C PHE A 130 -0.56 4.52 -9.59
N LEU A 131 0.22 5.40 -10.22
CA LEU A 131 1.59 5.69 -9.80
C LEU A 131 1.61 6.76 -8.71
N PHE A 132 2.36 6.51 -7.64
CA PHE A 132 2.69 7.50 -6.62
C PHE A 132 4.16 7.37 -6.18
N GLY A 133 4.58 8.32 -5.35
CA GLY A 133 5.86 8.28 -4.67
C GLY A 133 7.03 8.74 -5.52
N LYS A 134 8.18 8.76 -4.87
CA LYS A 134 9.44 9.17 -5.46
C LYS A 134 10.12 8.02 -6.19
N THR A 135 10.94 8.36 -7.17
CA THR A 135 11.85 7.43 -7.83
C THR A 135 13.03 7.08 -6.93
N GLU A 136 13.75 6.01 -7.25
CA GLU A 136 14.95 5.60 -6.52
C GLU A 136 15.99 6.73 -6.45
N SER A 137 16.24 7.42 -7.56
CA SER A 137 17.17 8.56 -7.62
C SER A 137 16.73 9.74 -6.74
N GLU A 138 15.43 10.03 -6.65
CA GLU A 138 14.89 11.07 -5.77
C GLU A 138 15.00 10.67 -4.29
N ILE A 139 14.85 9.39 -3.97
CA ILE A 139 15.08 8.87 -2.60
C ILE A 139 16.55 8.99 -2.22
N GLU A 140 17.47 8.64 -3.12
CA GLU A 140 18.92 8.82 -2.88
C GLU A 140 19.27 10.29 -2.67
N GLU A 141 18.72 11.20 -3.46
CA GLU A 141 18.91 12.64 -3.33
C GLU A 141 18.40 13.17 -1.98
N LEU A 142 17.24 12.70 -1.52
CA LEU A 142 16.73 13.06 -0.17
C LEU A 142 17.73 12.70 0.91
N TRP A 143 18.31 11.50 0.89
CA TRP A 143 19.30 11.08 1.88
C TRP A 143 20.61 11.86 1.78
N GLN A 144 21.07 12.18 0.58
CA GLN A 144 22.27 13.01 0.38
C GLN A 144 22.08 14.45 0.91
N ASN A 145 20.85 14.98 0.82
CA ASN A 145 20.49 16.33 1.27
C ASN A 145 19.97 16.40 2.71
N SER A 146 20.27 15.40 3.55
CA SER A 146 19.84 15.34 4.94
C SER A 146 18.31 15.33 5.07
N TYR A 147 17.71 14.19 4.75
CA TYR A 147 16.27 13.99 4.85
C TYR A 147 15.74 14.24 6.27
N TYR A 148 14.78 15.15 6.40
CA TYR A 148 14.04 15.42 7.63
C TYR A 148 12.55 15.11 7.39
N PRO A 149 11.99 14.03 7.96
CA PRO A 149 10.61 13.61 7.72
C PRO A 149 9.59 14.71 7.97
N GLN A 150 9.79 15.51 9.02
CA GLN A 150 8.86 16.58 9.42
C GLN A 150 8.65 17.64 8.33
N ASN A 151 9.63 17.86 7.45
CA ASN A 151 9.51 18.82 6.35
C ASN A 151 8.56 18.36 5.24
N HIS A 152 8.14 17.09 5.28
CA HIS A 152 7.24 16.47 4.31
C HIS A 152 5.85 16.21 4.88
N MET A 153 5.61 16.60 6.13
CA MET A 153 4.34 16.38 6.81
C MET A 153 3.46 17.61 6.66
N ASP A 154 2.32 17.44 6.01
CA ASP A 154 1.25 18.44 5.93
C ASP A 154 0.32 18.38 7.17
N GLU A 155 -0.69 19.25 7.20
CA GLU A 155 -1.67 19.31 8.29
C GLU A 155 -2.39 17.98 8.48
N GLU A 156 -2.81 17.33 7.38
CA GLU A 156 -3.48 16.02 7.39
C GLU A 156 -2.61 14.95 8.06
N THR A 157 -1.33 14.92 7.69
CA THR A 157 -0.36 13.98 8.25
C THR A 157 -0.17 14.21 9.75
N TRP A 158 -0.04 15.49 10.17
CA TRP A 158 0.11 15.85 11.57
C TRP A 158 -1.13 15.51 12.39
N GLU A 159 -2.34 15.75 11.88
CA GLU A 159 -3.58 15.36 12.56
C GLU A 159 -3.64 13.84 12.79
N ALA A 160 -3.33 13.05 11.77
CA ALA A 160 -3.28 11.59 11.88
C ALA A 160 -2.25 11.11 12.92
N ILE A 161 -1.04 11.65 12.89
CA ILE A 161 0.03 11.36 13.86
C ILE A 161 -0.39 11.76 15.28
N ASN A 162 -1.00 12.94 15.46
CA ASN A 162 -1.45 13.40 16.77
C ASN A 162 -2.57 12.52 17.35
N LEU A 163 -3.46 12.00 16.50
CA LEU A 163 -4.48 11.06 16.95
C LEU A 163 -3.87 9.75 17.48
N ILE A 164 -2.82 9.25 16.80
CA ILE A 164 -2.07 8.07 17.25
C ILE A 164 -1.37 8.36 18.58
N LYS A 165 -0.63 9.48 18.66
CA LYS A 165 0.07 9.94 19.90
C LYS A 165 -0.88 10.13 21.07
N GLY A 166 -2.08 10.61 20.81
CA GLY A 166 -3.12 10.82 21.83
C GLY A 166 -3.71 9.55 22.42
N GLY A 167 -3.29 8.36 21.93
CA GLY A 167 -3.75 7.09 22.46
C GLY A 167 -5.13 6.64 21.95
N HIS A 168 -5.63 7.27 20.87
CA HIS A 168 -6.95 6.93 20.33
C HIS A 168 -7.09 5.46 19.94
N PHE A 169 -6.02 4.88 19.37
CA PHE A 169 -5.98 3.47 18.95
C PHE A 169 -5.35 2.53 19.99
N SER A 170 -5.12 3.00 21.21
CA SER A 170 -4.49 2.23 22.29
C SER A 170 -5.27 2.31 23.61
N GLY A 171 -6.56 2.65 23.56
CA GLY A 171 -7.38 2.76 24.76
C GLY A 171 -6.92 3.85 25.75
N GLY A 172 -6.25 4.88 25.27
CA GLY A 172 -5.71 5.99 26.05
C GLY A 172 -4.22 5.81 26.45
N ASP A 173 -3.59 4.68 26.14
CA ASP A 173 -2.16 4.49 26.38
C ASP A 173 -1.33 5.23 25.32
N THR A 174 -0.80 6.39 25.65
CA THR A 174 0.01 7.23 24.78
C THR A 174 1.41 6.67 24.54
N SER A 175 1.84 5.67 25.31
CA SER A 175 3.17 5.07 25.20
C SER A 175 3.23 3.89 24.21
N MET A 176 2.13 3.20 23.99
CA MET A 176 2.09 1.96 23.21
C MET A 176 2.66 2.12 21.80
N PHE A 177 2.26 3.16 21.09
CA PHE A 177 2.68 3.41 19.71
C PHE A 177 3.72 4.53 19.56
N SER A 178 4.28 5.05 20.68
CA SER A 178 5.33 6.07 20.61
C SER A 178 6.55 5.60 19.81
N PRO A 179 7.04 4.35 19.90
CA PRO A 179 8.19 3.93 19.09
C PRO A 179 7.89 3.97 17.57
N LEU A 180 6.64 3.68 17.16
CA LEU A 180 6.24 3.79 15.76
C LEU A 180 6.17 5.24 15.31
N VAL A 181 5.55 6.11 16.11
CA VAL A 181 5.42 7.53 15.82
C VAL A 181 6.80 8.21 15.78
N ASP A 182 7.66 7.93 16.76
CA ASP A 182 9.01 8.49 16.81
C ASP A 182 9.84 8.04 15.61
N ASN A 183 9.67 6.79 15.17
CA ASN A 183 10.31 6.30 13.95
C ASN A 183 9.89 7.10 12.73
N LEU A 184 8.59 7.39 12.56
CA LEU A 184 8.07 8.16 11.43
C LEU A 184 8.51 9.62 11.45
N ILE A 185 8.53 10.26 12.64
CA ILE A 185 8.82 11.69 12.76
C ILE A 185 10.33 12.00 12.69
N TYR A 186 11.16 11.12 13.26
CA TYR A 186 12.57 11.44 13.48
C TYR A 186 13.55 10.61 12.64
N HIS A 187 13.13 9.47 12.12
CA HIS A 187 14.03 8.54 11.41
C HIS A 187 13.56 8.22 10.01
N ASP A 188 12.33 7.78 9.88
CA ASP A 188 11.63 7.39 8.65
C ASP A 188 12.53 6.72 7.59
N PRO A 189 13.13 5.57 7.91
CA PRO A 189 14.11 4.90 7.04
C PRO A 189 13.55 4.46 5.70
N PHE A 190 12.23 4.49 5.54
CA PHE A 190 11.51 4.14 4.32
C PHE A 190 10.87 5.35 3.62
N CYS A 191 11.24 6.58 4.02
CA CYS A 191 10.72 7.82 3.42
C CYS A 191 9.18 7.86 3.29
N VAL A 192 8.48 7.27 4.27
CA VAL A 192 7.01 7.20 4.31
C VAL A 192 6.40 8.60 4.25
N MET A 193 6.99 9.55 4.99
CA MET A 193 6.50 10.93 5.01
C MET A 193 6.71 11.64 3.67
N ALA A 194 7.80 11.33 2.96
CA ALA A 194 8.08 11.92 1.65
C ALA A 194 7.07 11.46 0.57
N ASP A 195 6.53 10.24 0.71
CA ASP A 195 5.60 9.65 -0.24
C ASP A 195 4.12 9.81 0.16
N PHE A 196 3.83 10.11 1.44
CA PHE A 196 2.47 10.05 1.98
C PHE A 196 1.48 10.98 1.26
N HIS A 197 1.86 12.22 1.01
CA HIS A 197 0.99 13.17 0.31
C HIS A 197 0.65 12.70 -1.12
N SER A 198 1.66 12.23 -1.87
CA SER A 198 1.46 11.68 -3.21
C SER A 198 0.56 10.45 -3.18
N TYR A 199 0.78 9.54 -2.22
CA TYR A 199 -0.04 8.36 -2.03
C TYR A 199 -1.51 8.71 -1.70
N SER A 200 -1.73 9.63 -0.76
CA SER A 200 -3.09 10.06 -0.37
C SER A 200 -3.84 10.66 -1.57
N LYS A 201 -3.17 11.49 -2.36
CA LYS A 201 -3.74 12.08 -3.59
C LYS A 201 -4.11 11.01 -4.63
N VAL A 202 -3.23 10.04 -4.87
CA VAL A 202 -3.49 8.96 -5.84
C VAL A 202 -4.60 8.02 -5.34
N GLN A 203 -4.79 7.86 -4.05
CA GLN A 203 -5.95 7.16 -3.48
C GLN A 203 -7.28 7.87 -3.79
N ASP A 204 -7.28 9.20 -3.88
CA ASP A 204 -8.46 9.94 -4.36
C ASP A 204 -8.73 9.66 -5.85
N ASP A 205 -7.68 9.58 -6.68
CA ASP A 205 -7.81 9.19 -8.10
C ASP A 205 -8.35 7.76 -8.24
N VAL A 206 -7.94 6.82 -7.38
CA VAL A 206 -8.49 5.46 -7.29
C VAL A 206 -9.98 5.53 -6.99
N SER A 207 -10.39 6.31 -5.99
CA SER A 207 -11.80 6.47 -5.60
C SER A 207 -12.64 7.04 -6.75
N ASN A 208 -12.14 8.08 -7.41
CA ASN A 208 -12.81 8.70 -8.56
C ASN A 208 -12.94 7.73 -9.74
N THR A 209 -11.88 6.95 -10.02
CA THR A 209 -11.89 5.97 -11.09
C THR A 209 -12.86 4.80 -10.78
N TRP A 210 -12.97 4.40 -9.50
CA TRP A 210 -13.91 3.38 -9.06
C TRP A 210 -15.37 3.74 -9.34
N LEU A 211 -15.73 5.01 -9.27
CA LEU A 211 -17.08 5.49 -9.56
C LEU A 211 -17.43 5.37 -11.06
N ASP A 212 -16.43 5.39 -11.94
CA ASP A 212 -16.58 5.05 -13.36
C ASP A 212 -16.34 3.56 -13.59
N ARG A 213 -17.38 2.77 -13.44
CA ARG A 213 -17.31 1.30 -13.54
C ARG A 213 -16.85 0.81 -14.91
N GLN A 214 -17.16 1.54 -15.99
CA GLN A 214 -16.73 1.17 -17.33
C GLN A 214 -15.22 1.37 -17.47
N LYS A 215 -14.71 2.50 -17.01
CA LYS A 215 -13.27 2.78 -16.98
C LYS A 215 -12.53 1.75 -16.14
N TRP A 216 -13.00 1.49 -14.90
CA TRP A 216 -12.40 0.50 -14.00
C TRP A 216 -12.30 -0.89 -14.64
N ASN A 217 -13.40 -1.37 -15.18
CA ASN A 217 -13.44 -2.68 -15.83
C ASN A 217 -12.51 -2.75 -17.06
N THR A 218 -12.43 -1.68 -17.84
CA THR A 218 -11.52 -1.60 -19.00
C THR A 218 -10.05 -1.68 -18.55
N MET A 219 -9.69 -0.95 -17.50
CA MET A 219 -8.35 -1.01 -16.91
C MET A 219 -8.04 -2.41 -16.38
N SER A 220 -8.99 -3.04 -15.67
CA SER A 220 -8.85 -4.40 -15.15
C SER A 220 -8.61 -5.42 -16.25
N LEU A 221 -9.40 -5.38 -17.33
CA LEU A 221 -9.22 -6.27 -18.49
C LEU A 221 -7.86 -6.08 -19.16
N LYS A 222 -7.37 -4.84 -19.29
CA LYS A 222 -6.02 -4.57 -19.83
C LYS A 222 -4.93 -5.16 -18.92
N ASN A 223 -5.09 -5.05 -17.60
CA ASN A 223 -4.17 -5.64 -16.64
C ASN A 223 -4.11 -7.16 -16.79
N ILE A 224 -5.26 -7.85 -16.86
CA ILE A 224 -5.32 -9.30 -17.07
C ILE A 224 -4.66 -9.67 -18.41
N ALA A 225 -5.00 -8.99 -19.49
CA ALA A 225 -4.52 -9.31 -20.83
C ALA A 225 -3.00 -9.23 -20.97
N ASN A 226 -2.35 -8.35 -20.19
CA ASN A 226 -0.91 -8.15 -20.23
C ASN A 226 -0.15 -8.96 -19.15
N SER A 227 -0.84 -9.74 -18.30
CA SER A 227 -0.20 -10.52 -17.22
C SER A 227 0.63 -11.70 -17.73
N GLY A 228 0.42 -12.15 -18.97
CA GLY A 228 1.13 -13.27 -19.59
C GLY A 228 2.66 -13.07 -19.68
N PHE A 229 3.14 -11.83 -19.65
CA PHE A 229 4.57 -11.53 -19.57
C PHE A 229 5.24 -12.17 -18.35
N PHE A 230 4.54 -12.32 -17.24
CA PHE A 230 5.05 -12.89 -16.00
C PHE A 230 4.89 -14.43 -15.93
N SER A 231 4.55 -15.09 -17.04
CA SER A 231 4.50 -16.54 -17.12
C SER A 231 5.88 -17.16 -16.85
N SER A 232 5.91 -18.22 -16.06
CA SER A 232 7.13 -19.01 -15.83
C SER A 232 7.65 -19.64 -17.12
N ASP A 233 6.75 -20.06 -18.02
CA ASP A 233 7.14 -20.64 -19.32
C ASP A 233 7.90 -19.63 -20.17
N ARG A 234 7.45 -18.36 -20.21
CA ARG A 234 8.21 -17.30 -20.89
C ARG A 234 9.58 -17.11 -20.24
N SER A 235 9.64 -17.03 -18.91
CA SER A 235 10.90 -16.82 -18.20
C SER A 235 11.89 -17.95 -18.46
N ILE A 236 11.44 -19.21 -18.42
CA ILE A 236 12.29 -20.37 -18.72
C ILE A 236 12.74 -20.35 -20.18
N LYS A 237 11.85 -19.98 -21.10
CA LYS A 237 12.22 -19.84 -22.51
C LYS A 237 13.31 -18.78 -22.71
N ASP A 238 13.20 -17.63 -22.06
CA ASP A 238 14.22 -16.59 -22.10
C ASP A 238 15.56 -17.10 -21.54
N TYR A 239 15.58 -17.91 -20.48
CA TYR A 239 16.79 -18.54 -19.98
C TYR A 239 17.37 -19.53 -21.00
N CYS A 240 16.55 -20.38 -21.64
CA CYS A 240 17.00 -21.29 -22.67
C CYS A 240 17.65 -20.55 -23.85
N ASP A 241 16.96 -19.52 -24.35
CA ASP A 241 17.39 -18.82 -25.57
C ASP A 241 18.59 -17.89 -25.31
N ARG A 242 18.60 -17.16 -24.17
CA ARG A 242 19.55 -16.06 -23.94
C ARG A 242 20.75 -16.45 -23.07
N ILE A 243 20.61 -17.45 -22.20
CA ILE A 243 21.65 -17.83 -21.23
C ILE A 243 22.20 -19.21 -21.54
N TRP A 244 21.35 -20.22 -21.70
CA TRP A 244 21.79 -21.60 -21.86
C TRP A 244 22.01 -22.00 -23.30
N GLY A 245 21.48 -21.26 -24.28
CA GLY A 245 21.60 -21.59 -25.70
C GLY A 245 20.97 -22.95 -26.08
N ILE A 246 19.93 -23.37 -25.35
CA ILE A 246 19.23 -24.64 -25.57
C ILE A 246 17.96 -24.33 -26.38
N LYS A 247 17.70 -25.14 -27.41
CA LYS A 247 16.47 -25.04 -28.21
C LYS A 247 15.46 -26.08 -27.77
#